data_1711b45b71c677d06db2995bbdb50c9f
#
_entry.id   1711b45b71c677d06db2995bbdb50c9f
#
_cell.length_a   1.000
_cell.length_b   1.000
_cell.length_c   1.000
_cell.angle_alpha   90.00
_cell.angle_beta   90.00
_cell.angle_gamma   90.00
#
_symmetry.space_group_name_H-M   'P 1'
#
loop_
_entity.id
_entity.type
_entity.pdbx_description
1 polymer ?
#
loop_
_entity_poly.entity_id
_entity_poly.type
_entity_poly.pdbx_seq_one_letter_code
_entity_poly.pdbx_strand_id
1 'polypeptide(L)'
;MQRAVLLLVAAALALPARPIVAQETSDTTPTVTRLVVATGVQNHEPVGVAEQFAADVGTLYCFMSVEGHFAGAQLSQVWMHGDEEVASVPLTVKGPRWRTWSTKTILPSWTGAWTVKVEDSQGNVLKSVDFTVGGAG
;
A
#
# COMPACT_ATOMS: atom_id res chain seq x y z
N MET A 1 33.92 35.33 46.24
CA MET A 1 33.60 35.03 45.89
C MET A 1 32.74 34.62 45.17
N GLN A 2 32.38 34.42 44.84
CA GLN A 2 31.66 34.12 44.28
C GLN A 2 31.04 33.61 43.55
N ARG A 3 30.87 33.39 43.34
CA ARG A 3 30.38 32.96 42.70
C ARG A 3 29.53 32.51 42.09
N ALA A 4 29.24 32.33 41.87
CA ALA A 4 28.52 31.93 41.38
C ALA A 4 27.80 31.55 40.67
N VAL A 5 27.52 31.49 40.33
CA VAL A 5 26.86 31.15 39.76
C VAL A 5 26.17 30.64 39.09
N LEU A 6 25.96 30.41 38.89
CA LEU A 6 25.31 29.93 38.30
C LEU A 6 24.56 29.55 37.64
N LEU A 7 24.36 29.39 37.41
CA LEU A 7 23.69 29.02 36.82
C LEU A 7 22.96 28.61 36.20
N LEU A 8 22.78 28.37 35.98
CA LEU A 8 22.09 28.00 35.47
C LEU A 8 21.43 27.63 34.77
N VAL A 9 21.26 27.47 34.51
CA VAL A 9 20.67 27.19 34.03
C VAL A 9 19.97 26.73 33.34
N ALA A 10 19.75 26.54 33.13
CA ALA A 10 19.15 26.17 32.63
C ALA A 10 18.42 25.71 31.98
N ALA A 11 18.21 25.55 31.80
CA ALA A 11 17.60 25.17 31.40
C ALA A 11 16.89 24.80 30.58
N ALA A 12 16.63 24.76 30.23
CA ALA A 12 16.04 24.52 29.61
C ALA A 12 15.40 23.85 29.01
N LEU A 13 15.18 23.61 28.77
CA LEU A 13 14.69 23.09 28.32
C LEU A 13 13.89 22.76 27.59
N ALA A 14 13.53 22.74 27.26
CA ALA A 14 12.87 22.49 26.66
C ALA A 14 12.29 21.85 26.03
N LEU A 15 11.84 21.57 25.69
CA LEU A 15 11.31 21.07 25.14
C LEU A 15 10.57 20.61 24.43
N PRO A 16 10.17 20.36 24.15
CA PRO A 16 9.62 19.94 23.52
C PRO A 16 8.80 19.55 22.88
N ALA A 17 8.32 19.42 22.52
CA ALA A 17 7.63 19.13 21.98
C ALA A 17 6.98 18.60 21.27
N ARG A 18 6.48 18.34 20.97
CA ARG A 18 5.90 17.90 20.50
C ARG A 18 5.38 17.59 19.59
N PRO A 19 5.25 17.45 19.13
CA PRO A 19 4.87 17.20 18.16
C PRO A 19 3.92 16.49 17.94
N ILE A 20 3.62 16.25 18.18
CA ILE A 20 2.88 15.61 18.18
C ILE A 20 1.86 15.63 17.57
N VAL A 21 1.42 15.64 17.73
CA VAL A 21 0.40 15.81 17.42
C VAL A 21 0.12 15.77 16.21
N ALA A 22 0.51 16.19 15.83
CA ALA A 22 0.28 16.27 14.59
C ALA A 22 -0.31 15.12 14.12
N GLN A 23 -0.05 14.26 14.56
CA GLN A 23 -0.42 13.22 14.08
C GLN A 23 -1.67 13.07 13.79
N GLU A 24 -2.33 13.48 14.38
CA GLU A 24 -3.60 13.28 14.19
C GLU A 24 -3.98 13.47 12.91
N THR A 25 -3.49 14.28 12.40
CA THR A 25 -4.01 14.54 11.16
C THR A 25 -3.85 13.49 10.23
N SER A 26 -3.20 12.54 10.55
CA SER A 26 -3.04 11.59 9.64
C SER A 26 -4.18 10.90 9.18
N ASP A 27 -5.26 11.16 9.63
CA ASP A 27 -6.42 10.53 9.17
C ASP A 27 -6.72 10.74 7.74
N THR A 28 -5.91 11.43 7.01
CA THR A 28 -6.15 11.56 5.59
C THR A 28 -5.73 10.32 4.82
N THR A 29 -5.16 9.32 5.46
CA THR A 29 -4.76 8.12 4.74
C THR A 29 -5.94 7.18 4.58
N PRO A 30 -6.22 6.73 3.36
CA PRO A 30 -7.30 5.78 3.16
C PRO A 30 -7.01 4.42 3.77
N THR A 31 -8.06 3.70 4.06
CA THR A 31 -7.96 2.34 4.55
C THR A 31 -8.27 1.39 3.40
N VAL A 32 -7.37 0.47 3.12
CA VAL A 32 -7.62 -0.56 2.12
C VAL A 32 -8.38 -1.68 2.83
N THR A 33 -9.65 -1.82 2.51
CA THR A 33 -10.50 -2.77 3.19
C THR A 33 -10.54 -4.12 2.50
N ARG A 34 -10.09 -4.19 1.25
CA ARG A 34 -10.04 -5.45 0.52
C ARG A 34 -8.94 -5.37 -0.52
N LEU A 35 -8.16 -6.42 -0.63
CA LEU A 35 -7.12 -6.49 -1.63
C LEU A 35 -6.99 -7.94 -2.06
N VAL A 36 -7.32 -8.24 -3.32
CA VAL A 36 -7.33 -9.60 -3.83
C VAL A 36 -6.79 -9.63 -5.25
N VAL A 37 -6.29 -10.79 -5.66
CA VAL A 37 -5.83 -11.00 -7.03
C VAL A 37 -6.84 -11.94 -7.70
N ALA A 38 -7.21 -11.61 -8.93
CA ALA A 38 -8.28 -12.29 -9.63
C ALA A 38 -7.95 -12.38 -11.12
N THR A 39 -8.74 -13.17 -11.82
CA THR A 39 -8.55 -13.29 -13.27
C THR A 39 -9.40 -12.28 -14.04
N GLY A 40 -10.28 -11.56 -13.37
CA GLY A 40 -11.08 -10.54 -14.03
C GLY A 40 -11.83 -9.67 -13.06
N VAL A 41 -12.47 -8.64 -13.58
CA VAL A 41 -13.34 -7.76 -12.80
C VAL A 41 -14.59 -7.54 -13.64
N GLN A 42 -15.77 -7.75 -13.05
CA GLN A 42 -17.04 -7.51 -13.71
C GLN A 42 -17.94 -6.73 -12.77
N ASN A 43 -18.55 -5.68 -13.26
CA ASN A 43 -19.46 -4.85 -12.43
C ASN A 43 -18.77 -4.36 -11.17
N HIS A 44 -17.49 -3.99 -11.29
CA HIS A 44 -16.69 -3.50 -10.18
C HIS A 44 -16.53 -4.53 -9.07
N GLU A 45 -16.56 -5.81 -9.43
CA GLU A 45 -16.31 -6.89 -8.48
C GLU A 45 -15.31 -7.86 -9.06
N PRO A 46 -14.38 -8.38 -8.25
CA PRO A 46 -13.39 -9.30 -8.77
C PRO A 46 -14.01 -10.66 -9.07
N VAL A 47 -13.55 -11.26 -10.16
CA VAL A 47 -14.02 -12.56 -10.61
C VAL A 47 -12.80 -13.48 -10.70
N GLY A 48 -12.93 -14.69 -10.19
CA GLY A 48 -11.80 -15.61 -10.23
C GLY A 48 -10.73 -15.32 -9.21
N VAL A 49 -11.13 -14.93 -8.02
CA VAL A 49 -10.19 -14.66 -6.94
C VAL A 49 -9.53 -15.95 -6.51
N ALA A 50 -8.21 -15.93 -6.40
CA ALA A 50 -7.47 -17.11 -5.97
C ALA A 50 -6.12 -16.67 -5.42
N GLU A 51 -5.41 -17.61 -4.83
CA GLU A 51 -4.06 -17.38 -4.33
C GLU A 51 -3.04 -18.16 -5.14
N GLN A 52 -3.50 -19.00 -6.06
CA GLN A 52 -2.62 -19.74 -6.95
C GLN A 52 -3.19 -19.68 -8.34
N PHE A 53 -2.33 -19.46 -9.31
CA PHE A 53 -2.73 -19.33 -10.70
C PHE A 53 -1.80 -20.17 -11.58
N ALA A 54 -2.31 -20.65 -12.70
CA ALA A 54 -1.50 -21.42 -13.63
C ALA A 54 -0.48 -20.52 -14.32
N ALA A 55 0.62 -21.11 -14.76
CA ALA A 55 1.68 -20.34 -15.42
C ALA A 55 1.17 -19.64 -16.68
N ASP A 56 0.15 -20.18 -17.34
CA ASP A 56 -0.39 -19.59 -18.55
C ASP A 56 -1.62 -18.74 -18.28
N VAL A 57 -1.78 -18.26 -17.06
CA VAL A 57 -2.97 -17.49 -16.70
C VAL A 57 -3.14 -16.23 -17.54
N GLY A 58 -2.05 -15.64 -17.99
CA GLY A 58 -2.13 -14.42 -18.80
C GLY A 58 -2.21 -13.18 -17.93
N THR A 59 -3.32 -12.47 -17.99
CA THR A 59 -3.46 -11.21 -17.26
C THR A 59 -4.13 -11.45 -15.93
N LEU A 60 -3.53 -10.87 -14.89
CA LEU A 60 -4.13 -10.87 -13.55
C LEU A 60 -4.55 -9.47 -13.17
N TYR A 61 -5.54 -9.40 -12.32
CA TYR A 61 -6.11 -8.15 -11.83
C TYR A 61 -5.87 -8.08 -10.32
N CYS A 62 -5.40 -6.96 -9.85
CA CYS A 62 -5.32 -6.75 -8.41
C CYS A 62 -6.40 -5.74 -8.04
N PHE A 63 -7.45 -6.22 -7.43
CA PHE A 63 -8.62 -5.42 -7.08
C PHE A 63 -8.51 -4.96 -5.64
N MET A 64 -8.83 -3.69 -5.40
CA MET A 64 -8.87 -3.19 -4.03
C MET A 64 -10.11 -2.34 -3.79
N SER A 65 -10.60 -2.40 -2.56
CA SER A 65 -11.61 -1.49 -2.05
C SER A 65 -10.96 -0.58 -1.03
N VAL A 66 -11.25 0.68 -1.11
CA VAL A 66 -10.64 1.69 -0.25
C VAL A 66 -11.74 2.52 0.36
N GLU A 67 -11.59 2.85 1.64
CA GLU A 67 -12.56 3.69 2.32
C GLU A 67 -11.83 4.82 3.05
N GLY A 68 -12.49 5.94 3.15
CA GLY A 68 -11.96 7.09 3.85
C GLY A 68 -12.41 8.37 3.19
N HIS A 69 -11.88 9.49 3.70
CA HIS A 69 -12.36 10.77 3.25
C HIS A 69 -11.32 11.56 2.49
N PHE A 70 -10.69 11.00 1.53
CA PHE A 70 -9.66 11.71 0.88
C PHE A 70 -9.78 11.56 -0.57
N ALA A 71 -10.76 12.13 -1.14
CA ALA A 71 -10.85 12.26 -2.58
C ALA A 71 -9.55 12.84 -3.10
N GLY A 72 -9.03 12.22 -4.12
CA GLY A 72 -7.76 12.68 -4.69
C GLY A 72 -6.53 12.03 -4.11
N ALA A 73 -6.67 11.21 -3.08
CA ALA A 73 -5.52 10.49 -2.55
C ALA A 73 -4.99 9.55 -3.61
N GLN A 74 -3.67 9.46 -3.71
CA GLN A 74 -3.07 8.58 -4.69
C GLN A 74 -2.39 7.43 -4.00
N LEU A 75 -2.73 6.23 -4.42
CA LEU A 75 -2.11 5.01 -3.93
C LEU A 75 -1.45 4.32 -5.11
N SER A 76 -0.46 3.51 -4.84
CA SER A 76 0.20 2.74 -5.89
C SER A 76 0.10 1.27 -5.57
N GLN A 77 -0.20 0.48 -6.59
CA GLN A 77 -0.11 -0.97 -6.47
C GLN A 77 1.22 -1.39 -7.07
N VAL A 78 2.07 -1.95 -6.25
CA VAL A 78 3.41 -2.35 -6.65
C VAL A 78 3.42 -3.87 -6.79
N TRP A 79 3.65 -4.34 -8.01
CA TRP A 79 3.67 -5.76 -8.32
C TRP A 79 5.09 -6.26 -8.16
N MET A 80 5.28 -7.24 -7.29
CA MET A 80 6.59 -7.82 -6.99
C MET A 80 6.62 -9.27 -7.42
N HIS A 81 7.62 -9.65 -8.20
CA HIS A 81 7.88 -11.04 -8.51
C HIS A 81 9.07 -11.44 -7.64
N GLY A 82 8.79 -12.16 -6.56
CA GLY A 82 9.81 -12.37 -5.56
C GLY A 82 10.23 -11.03 -4.97
N ASP A 83 11.52 -10.76 -5.03
CA ASP A 83 12.05 -9.51 -4.51
C ASP A 83 12.16 -8.42 -5.55
N GLU A 84 11.71 -8.68 -6.76
CA GLU A 84 11.89 -7.73 -7.85
C GLU A 84 10.60 -6.99 -8.14
N GLU A 85 10.66 -5.66 -8.15
CA GLU A 85 9.50 -4.87 -8.54
C GLU A 85 9.38 -4.90 -10.06
N VAL A 86 8.25 -5.37 -10.56
CA VAL A 86 8.05 -5.44 -12.01
C VAL A 86 7.07 -4.40 -12.51
N ALA A 87 6.29 -3.78 -11.63
CA ALA A 87 5.39 -2.70 -12.04
C ALA A 87 4.96 -1.91 -10.82
N SER A 88 4.69 -0.63 -11.01
CA SER A 88 4.10 0.22 -9.98
C SER A 88 3.02 1.05 -10.67
N VAL A 89 1.78 0.88 -10.25
CA VAL A 89 0.64 1.49 -10.93
C VAL A 89 -0.02 2.47 -9.99
N PRO A 90 0.02 3.77 -10.28
CA PRO A 90 -0.64 4.74 -9.43
C PRO A 90 -2.14 4.73 -9.69
N LEU A 91 -2.93 4.79 -8.64
CA LEU A 91 -4.37 4.78 -8.72
C LEU A 91 -4.91 5.88 -7.82
N THR A 92 -5.78 6.72 -8.35
CA THR A 92 -6.32 7.83 -7.58
C THR A 92 -7.63 7.40 -6.94
N VAL A 93 -7.76 7.67 -5.64
CA VAL A 93 -9.00 7.42 -4.91
C VAL A 93 -9.89 8.64 -5.11
N LYS A 94 -11.06 8.41 -5.68
CA LYS A 94 -11.91 9.53 -6.08
C LYS A 94 -13.14 9.72 -5.20
N GLY A 95 -13.27 8.95 -4.16
CA GLY A 95 -14.41 9.10 -3.28
C GLY A 95 -14.22 8.36 -1.97
N PRO A 96 -15.13 8.50 -1.01
CA PRO A 96 -14.99 7.90 0.31
C PRO A 96 -15.13 6.38 0.32
N ARG A 97 -15.68 5.83 -0.74
CA ARG A 97 -15.70 4.40 -0.98
C ARG A 97 -15.31 4.21 -2.41
N TRP A 98 -14.17 3.60 -2.62
CA TRP A 98 -13.64 3.53 -3.98
C TRP A 98 -13.16 2.13 -4.28
N ARG A 99 -13.54 1.60 -5.42
CA ARG A 99 -13.07 0.30 -5.88
C ARG A 99 -12.28 0.53 -7.14
N THR A 100 -11.09 -0.02 -7.20
CA THR A 100 -10.23 0.15 -8.35
C THR A 100 -9.30 -1.03 -8.44
N TRP A 101 -8.61 -1.15 -9.56
CA TRP A 101 -7.72 -2.29 -9.78
C TRP A 101 -6.67 -1.92 -10.80
N SER A 102 -5.57 -2.68 -10.77
CA SER A 102 -4.58 -2.62 -11.82
C SER A 102 -4.45 -4.00 -12.42
N THR A 103 -3.84 -4.10 -13.58
CA THR A 103 -3.64 -5.37 -14.27
C THR A 103 -2.17 -5.56 -14.56
N LYS A 104 -1.80 -6.82 -14.70
CA LYS A 104 -0.43 -7.16 -15.06
C LYS A 104 -0.48 -8.42 -15.91
N THR A 105 0.15 -8.38 -17.08
CA THR A 105 0.32 -9.58 -17.87
C THR A 105 1.47 -10.37 -17.28
N ILE A 106 1.21 -11.62 -16.98
CA ILE A 106 2.18 -12.51 -16.35
C ILE A 106 2.75 -13.41 -17.44
N LEU A 107 4.06 -13.29 -17.65
CA LEU A 107 4.70 -14.14 -18.65
C LEU A 107 4.76 -15.57 -18.12
N PRO A 108 4.65 -16.55 -19.00
CA PRO A 108 4.67 -17.96 -18.53
C PRO A 108 5.93 -18.33 -17.76
N SER A 109 7.03 -17.62 -17.99
CA SER A 109 8.26 -17.91 -17.27
C SER A 109 8.31 -17.23 -15.90
N TRP A 110 7.35 -16.39 -15.58
CA TRP A 110 7.37 -15.64 -14.33
C TRP A 110 6.63 -16.40 -13.22
N THR A 111 7.05 -17.63 -12.98
CA THR A 111 6.42 -18.48 -11.98
C THR A 111 6.99 -18.19 -10.59
N GLY A 112 6.35 -18.71 -9.58
CA GLY A 112 6.81 -18.61 -8.21
C GLY A 112 6.00 -17.64 -7.40
N ALA A 113 6.62 -17.09 -6.37
CA ALA A 113 5.93 -16.24 -5.40
C ALA A 113 5.82 -14.81 -5.92
N TRP A 114 4.65 -14.24 -5.72
CA TRP A 114 4.35 -12.86 -6.11
C TRP A 114 3.69 -12.13 -4.95
N THR A 115 3.84 -10.83 -4.93
CA THR A 115 3.17 -9.97 -3.95
C THR A 115 2.72 -8.69 -4.64
N VAL A 116 1.55 -8.19 -4.29
CA VAL A 116 1.16 -6.82 -4.66
C VAL A 116 1.06 -6.03 -3.38
N LYS A 117 1.78 -4.91 -3.33
CA LYS A 117 1.74 -4.01 -2.18
C LYS A 117 1.00 -2.76 -2.55
N VAL A 118 0.17 -2.25 -1.66
CA VAL A 118 -0.47 -0.96 -1.84
C VAL A 118 0.30 0.04 -0.99
N GLU A 119 0.85 1.06 -1.64
CA GLU A 119 1.64 2.07 -0.97
C GLU A 119 0.99 3.43 -1.10
N ASP A 120 1.14 4.26 -0.06
CA ASP A 120 0.66 5.62 -0.15
C ASP A 120 1.71 6.49 -0.85
N SER A 121 1.44 7.78 -0.96
CA SER A 121 2.34 8.67 -1.69
C SER A 121 3.70 8.85 -1.01
N GLN A 122 3.84 8.40 0.21
CA GLN A 122 5.10 8.49 0.92
C GLN A 122 5.83 7.16 0.98
N GLY A 123 5.31 6.15 0.29
CA GLY A 123 5.96 4.84 0.24
C GLY A 123 5.60 3.91 1.38
N ASN A 124 4.66 4.30 2.23
CA ASN A 124 4.24 3.41 3.31
C ASN A 124 3.32 2.33 2.77
N VAL A 125 3.58 1.08 3.15
CA VAL A 125 2.75 -0.03 2.70
C VAL A 125 1.51 -0.10 3.57
N LEU A 126 0.35 0.05 2.95
CA LEU A 126 -0.92 0.02 3.65
C LEU A 126 -1.48 -1.39 3.74
N LYS A 127 -1.23 -2.20 2.73
CA LYS A 127 -1.70 -3.58 2.69
C LYS A 127 -0.96 -4.31 1.60
N SER A 128 -0.86 -5.62 1.73
CA SER A 128 -0.26 -6.43 0.67
C SER A 128 -1.00 -7.75 0.55
N VAL A 129 -0.87 -8.38 -0.61
CA VAL A 129 -1.46 -9.69 -0.87
C VAL A 129 -0.42 -10.54 -1.59
N ASP A 130 -0.31 -11.80 -1.18
CA ASP A 130 0.61 -12.74 -1.78
C ASP A 130 -0.15 -13.73 -2.65
N PHE A 131 0.48 -14.18 -3.71
CA PHE A 131 -0.08 -15.24 -4.54
C PHE A 131 1.08 -15.98 -5.22
N THR A 132 0.78 -17.12 -5.83
CA THR A 132 1.79 -17.88 -6.55
C THR A 132 1.31 -18.13 -7.96
N VAL A 133 2.24 -18.28 -8.88
CA VAL A 133 1.97 -18.54 -10.28
C VAL A 133 2.72 -19.80 -10.68
N GLY A 134 1.98 -20.73 -11.22
CA GLY A 134 2.56 -21.93 -11.85
C GLY A 134 3.23 -22.89 -10.94
N GLY A 135 3.37 -22.63 -9.75
CA GLY A 135 4.16 -23.47 -8.92
C GLY A 135 3.42 -24.54 -8.25
N ALA A 136 2.27 -24.75 -8.65
CA ALA A 136 1.50 -25.62 -7.89
C ALA A 136 1.96 -27.00 -8.00
N GLY A 137 2.65 -27.26 -8.77
CA GLY A 137 3.12 -28.55 -9.00
C GLY A 137 3.10 -29.46 -8.16
#